data_7fc41f9b568fe789b81e7ecc8b5410ff
#
_entry.id   7fc41f9b568fe789b81e7ecc8b5410ff
#
_cell.length_a   1.000
_cell.length_b   1.000
_cell.length_c   1.000
_cell.angle_alpha   90.00
_cell.angle_beta   90.00
_cell.angle_gamma   90.00
#
_symmetry.space_group_name_H-M   'P 1'
#
loop_
_entity.id
_entity.type
_entity.pdbx_description
1 polymer ?
#
loop_
_entity_poly.entity_id
_entity_poly.type
_entity_poly.pdbx_seq_one_letter_code
_entity_poly.pdbx_strand_id
1 'polypeptide(L)'
;MSKICKKLYYKYAPSRLTHRRNASLVKVPDYEIIALLVWQAEEGISSQRRFARCWGLCGLSRSRLNRRARALLGITAQIVNDLKSRVDLSDQYMIIDSLPMPLCQPIRNRRAKVFEGTANIGYNSTKKFYYYGFKGHFAVSQDGYVLGYVITKASIHDAKEAEELILSTRPEGHFILGDEGYIGKRLHDALKIDGYILWTPYRKNMKGAKQHNKRELMAIRRTIESVFSVLKYYGIENWIEVWM
;
A
#
# COMPACT_ATOMS: atom_id res chain seq x y z
N MET A 1 1.81 11.76 -18.77
CA MET A 1 0.91 11.53 -17.59
C MET A 1 -0.51 12.02 -17.86
N SER A 2 -0.81 13.29 -18.09
CA SER A 2 -2.19 13.82 -18.25
C SER A 2 -3.02 13.11 -19.33
N LYS A 3 -2.45 12.74 -20.48
CA LYS A 3 -3.15 11.99 -21.54
C LYS A 3 -3.60 10.60 -21.08
N ILE A 4 -2.75 9.90 -20.31
CA ILE A 4 -3.06 8.57 -19.76
C ILE A 4 -4.19 8.71 -18.71
N CYS A 5 -4.06 9.63 -17.76
CA CYS A 5 -5.07 9.92 -16.76
C CYS A 5 -6.42 10.29 -17.40
N LYS A 6 -6.40 11.08 -18.49
CA LYS A 6 -7.61 11.43 -19.25
C LYS A 6 -8.31 10.19 -19.81
N LYS A 7 -7.56 9.31 -20.51
CA LYS A 7 -8.10 8.06 -21.09
C LYS A 7 -8.70 7.17 -20.01
N LEU A 8 -7.98 6.94 -18.91
CA LEU A 8 -8.42 6.10 -17.80
C LEU A 8 -9.61 6.71 -17.06
N TYR A 9 -9.59 8.03 -16.82
CA TYR A 9 -10.72 8.73 -16.19
C TYR A 9 -12.02 8.53 -16.97
N TYR A 10 -12.03 8.80 -18.27
CA TYR A 10 -13.26 8.66 -19.09
C TYR A 10 -13.73 7.21 -19.23
N LYS A 11 -12.86 6.22 -19.04
CA LYS A 11 -13.25 4.81 -18.99
C LYS A 11 -14.08 4.45 -17.76
N TYR A 12 -13.78 5.08 -16.58
CA TYR A 12 -14.37 4.72 -15.29
C TYR A 12 -15.27 5.79 -14.67
N ALA A 13 -15.20 7.03 -15.13
CA ALA A 13 -15.99 8.10 -14.54
C ALA A 13 -17.48 7.93 -14.85
N PRO A 14 -18.35 7.90 -13.83
CA PRO A 14 -19.78 7.82 -14.06
C PRO A 14 -20.30 9.11 -14.73
N SER A 15 -21.39 8.99 -15.50
CA SER A 15 -22.01 10.09 -16.25
C SER A 15 -22.31 11.33 -15.39
N ARG A 16 -22.66 11.14 -14.11
CA ARG A 16 -22.88 12.24 -13.15
C ARG A 16 -21.65 13.13 -12.93
N LEU A 17 -20.44 12.63 -13.16
CA LEU A 17 -19.19 13.40 -13.02
C LEU A 17 -18.75 14.00 -14.37
N THR A 18 -18.91 13.26 -15.46
CA THR A 18 -18.52 13.72 -16.81
C THR A 18 -19.50 14.73 -17.40
N HIS A 19 -20.80 14.60 -17.07
CA HIS A 19 -21.89 15.46 -17.58
C HIS A 19 -22.52 16.33 -16.48
N ARG A 20 -21.78 16.66 -15.44
CA ARG A 20 -22.30 17.54 -14.40
C ARG A 20 -22.59 18.95 -14.93
N ARG A 21 -23.60 19.61 -14.34
CA ARG A 21 -23.88 21.00 -14.63
C ARG A 21 -22.61 21.86 -14.46
N ASN A 22 -22.35 22.76 -15.43
CA ASN A 22 -21.16 23.62 -15.46
C ASN A 22 -19.81 22.87 -15.59
N ALA A 23 -19.78 21.66 -16.14
CA ALA A 23 -18.52 20.93 -16.37
C ALA A 23 -17.55 21.71 -17.28
N SER A 24 -18.09 22.47 -18.27
CA SER A 24 -17.31 23.33 -19.17
C SER A 24 -16.64 24.54 -18.49
N LEU A 25 -17.15 24.98 -17.34
CA LEU A 25 -16.57 26.09 -16.58
C LEU A 25 -15.47 25.67 -15.61
N VAL A 26 -15.17 24.38 -15.52
CA VAL A 26 -14.16 23.85 -14.62
C VAL A 26 -12.77 24.10 -15.22
N LYS A 27 -12.00 24.99 -14.60
CA LYS A 27 -10.63 25.35 -15.06
C LYS A 27 -9.66 24.18 -15.07
N VAL A 28 -9.78 23.27 -14.09
CA VAL A 28 -8.91 22.08 -13.96
C VAL A 28 -9.81 20.84 -13.96
N PRO A 29 -9.87 20.04 -15.02
CA PRO A 29 -10.73 18.84 -15.10
C PRO A 29 -10.30 17.77 -14.10
N ASP A 30 -11.19 16.78 -13.82
CA ASP A 30 -10.95 15.76 -12.80
C ASP A 30 -9.77 14.85 -13.11
N TYR A 31 -9.53 14.53 -14.39
CA TYR A 31 -8.35 13.75 -14.80
C TYR A 31 -7.02 14.48 -14.54
N GLU A 32 -7.02 15.82 -14.57
CA GLU A 32 -5.84 16.59 -14.17
C GLU A 32 -5.62 16.59 -12.67
N ILE A 33 -6.70 16.53 -11.85
CA ILE A 33 -6.54 16.31 -10.41
C ILE A 33 -5.82 14.99 -10.13
N ILE A 34 -6.20 13.90 -10.82
CA ILE A 34 -5.52 12.61 -10.69
C ILE A 34 -4.05 12.75 -11.13
N ALA A 35 -3.78 13.39 -12.26
CA ALA A 35 -2.42 13.62 -12.74
C ALA A 35 -1.57 14.45 -11.77
N LEU A 36 -2.15 15.49 -11.14
CA LEU A 36 -1.47 16.30 -10.13
C LEU A 36 -1.13 15.48 -8.86
N LEU A 37 -1.99 14.55 -8.44
CA LEU A 37 -1.72 13.69 -7.29
C LEU A 37 -0.59 12.70 -7.58
N VAL A 38 -0.58 12.11 -8.78
CA VAL A 38 0.51 11.23 -9.22
C VAL A 38 1.81 12.01 -9.30
N TRP A 39 1.78 13.22 -9.90
CA TRP A 39 2.96 14.07 -9.99
C TRP A 39 3.47 14.50 -8.61
N GLN A 40 2.58 14.88 -7.69
CA GLN A 40 2.97 15.18 -6.31
C GLN A 40 3.69 14.02 -5.64
N ALA A 41 3.21 12.79 -5.87
CA ALA A 41 3.84 11.58 -5.36
C ALA A 41 5.22 11.35 -6.00
N GLU A 42 5.34 11.46 -7.32
CA GLU A 42 6.59 11.32 -8.08
C GLU A 42 7.69 12.29 -7.61
N GLU A 43 7.31 13.53 -7.27
CA GLU A 43 8.21 14.54 -6.71
C GLU A 43 8.57 14.29 -5.23
N GLY A 44 8.05 13.24 -4.61
CA GLY A 44 8.29 12.92 -3.18
C GLY A 44 7.77 14.00 -2.23
N ILE A 45 6.81 14.83 -2.66
CA ILE A 45 6.29 15.93 -1.85
C ILE A 45 5.05 15.46 -1.06
N SER A 46 5.22 15.07 0.18
CA SER A 46 4.13 14.61 1.05
C SER A 46 3.07 15.71 1.35
N SER A 47 3.49 16.98 1.39
CA SER A 47 2.61 18.11 1.72
C SER A 47 1.98 18.75 0.49
N GLN A 48 0.65 18.67 0.35
CA GLN A 48 -0.09 19.39 -0.70
C GLN A 48 0.13 20.92 -0.64
N ARG A 49 0.36 21.49 0.56
CA ARG A 49 0.66 22.92 0.71
C ARG A 49 2.01 23.28 0.12
N ARG A 50 3.03 22.43 0.33
CA ARG A 50 4.36 22.61 -0.27
C ARG A 50 4.29 22.44 -1.78
N PHE A 51 3.64 21.38 -2.25
CA PHE A 51 3.44 21.12 -3.67
C PHE A 51 2.76 22.31 -4.38
N ALA A 52 1.66 22.82 -3.82
CA ALA A 52 0.94 23.97 -4.36
C ALA A 52 1.81 25.24 -4.46
N ARG A 53 2.75 25.44 -3.52
CA ARG A 53 3.68 26.59 -3.56
C ARG A 53 4.79 26.44 -4.58
N CYS A 54 5.33 25.23 -4.75
CA CYS A 54 6.44 24.97 -5.66
C CYS A 54 6.02 24.97 -7.13
N TRP A 55 4.84 24.42 -7.42
CA TRP A 55 4.43 24.11 -8.80
C TRP A 55 3.19 24.90 -9.27
N GLY A 56 2.53 25.60 -8.38
CA GLY A 56 1.23 26.19 -8.66
C GLY A 56 0.15 25.10 -8.90
N LEU A 57 -1.11 25.51 -8.92
CA LEU A 57 -2.24 24.59 -9.13
C LEU A 57 -3.18 25.08 -10.25
N CYS A 58 -2.65 25.77 -11.24
CA CYS A 58 -3.44 26.28 -12.38
C CYS A 58 -4.71 27.08 -11.93
N GLY A 59 -4.60 27.87 -10.84
CA GLY A 59 -5.70 28.61 -10.25
C GLY A 59 -6.62 27.77 -9.34
N LEU A 60 -6.25 26.53 -9.01
CA LEU A 60 -6.97 25.70 -8.04
C LEU A 60 -6.44 25.96 -6.62
N SER A 61 -7.32 26.21 -5.65
CA SER A 61 -6.90 26.30 -4.26
C SER A 61 -6.61 24.90 -3.68
N ARG A 62 -5.68 24.82 -2.70
CA ARG A 62 -5.37 23.57 -1.98
C ARG A 62 -6.64 22.89 -1.43
N SER A 63 -7.55 23.63 -0.85
CA SER A 63 -8.79 23.06 -0.30
C SER A 63 -9.68 22.45 -1.38
N ARG A 64 -9.74 23.06 -2.57
CA ARG A 64 -10.43 22.47 -3.72
C ARG A 64 -9.73 21.22 -4.24
N LEU A 65 -8.39 21.24 -4.32
CA LEU A 65 -7.61 20.05 -4.69
C LEU A 65 -7.93 18.89 -3.75
N ASN A 66 -7.83 19.09 -2.44
CA ASN A 66 -8.07 18.03 -1.43
C ASN A 66 -9.51 17.50 -1.51
N ARG A 67 -10.52 18.37 -1.56
CA ARG A 67 -11.92 17.95 -1.66
C ARG A 67 -12.19 17.13 -2.92
N ARG A 68 -11.67 17.57 -4.07
CA ARG A 68 -11.83 16.85 -5.34
C ARG A 68 -11.06 15.55 -5.36
N ALA A 69 -9.84 15.50 -4.83
CA ALA A 69 -9.06 14.29 -4.67
C ALA A 69 -9.85 13.22 -3.89
N ARG A 70 -10.45 13.60 -2.75
CA ARG A 70 -11.30 12.68 -1.97
C ARG A 70 -12.51 12.18 -2.75
N ALA A 71 -13.16 13.04 -3.53
CA ALA A 71 -14.30 12.65 -4.35
C ALA A 71 -13.93 11.69 -5.51
N LEU A 72 -12.65 11.65 -5.90
CA LEU A 72 -12.13 10.81 -6.97
C LEU A 72 -11.54 9.49 -6.48
N LEU A 73 -11.49 9.22 -5.16
CA LEU A 73 -10.88 8.00 -4.61
C LEU A 73 -11.48 6.73 -5.22
N GLY A 74 -12.81 6.64 -5.37
CA GLY A 74 -13.46 5.47 -5.96
C GLY A 74 -13.05 5.22 -7.42
N ILE A 75 -12.93 6.29 -8.22
CA ILE A 75 -12.47 6.18 -9.61
C ILE A 75 -10.99 5.78 -9.65
N THR A 76 -10.18 6.38 -8.79
CA THR A 76 -8.75 6.04 -8.69
C THR A 76 -8.56 4.57 -8.33
N ALA A 77 -9.36 4.04 -7.39
CA ALA A 77 -9.35 2.62 -7.04
C ALA A 77 -9.73 1.71 -8.23
N GLN A 78 -10.74 2.08 -9.00
CA GLN A 78 -11.13 1.35 -10.21
C GLN A 78 -10.02 1.35 -11.27
N ILE A 79 -9.35 2.50 -11.47
CA ILE A 79 -8.20 2.61 -12.38
C ILE A 79 -7.07 1.69 -11.92
N VAL A 80 -6.74 1.70 -10.62
CA VAL A 80 -5.69 0.83 -10.07
C VAL A 80 -6.06 -0.65 -10.25
N ASN A 81 -7.31 -1.04 -10.02
CA ASN A 81 -7.75 -2.41 -10.22
C ASN A 81 -7.68 -2.85 -11.69
N ASP A 82 -8.03 -1.97 -12.65
CA ASP A 82 -7.86 -2.28 -14.09
C ASP A 82 -6.37 -2.41 -14.46
N LEU A 83 -5.50 -1.59 -13.91
CA LEU A 83 -4.06 -1.73 -14.15
C LEU A 83 -3.51 -3.04 -13.57
N LYS A 84 -3.95 -3.43 -12.38
CA LYS A 84 -3.58 -4.71 -11.74
C LYS A 84 -4.05 -5.91 -12.56
N SER A 85 -5.27 -5.90 -13.10
CA SER A 85 -5.81 -7.00 -13.90
C SER A 85 -5.07 -7.25 -15.21
N ARG A 86 -4.15 -6.38 -15.59
CA ARG A 86 -3.30 -6.55 -16.78
C ARG A 86 -1.96 -7.20 -16.49
N VAL A 87 -1.65 -7.41 -15.21
CA VAL A 87 -0.41 -8.08 -14.79
C VAL A 87 -0.67 -9.58 -14.86
N ASP A 88 0.09 -10.29 -15.68
CA ASP A 88 0.07 -11.74 -15.71
C ASP A 88 0.80 -12.29 -14.47
N LEU A 89 0.08 -13.07 -13.69
CA LEU A 89 0.57 -13.66 -12.43
C LEU A 89 0.61 -15.19 -12.49
N SER A 90 0.28 -15.81 -13.62
CA SER A 90 0.10 -17.27 -13.74
C SER A 90 1.31 -18.08 -13.31
N ASP A 91 2.52 -17.62 -13.64
CA ASP A 91 3.78 -18.29 -13.32
C ASP A 91 4.62 -17.53 -12.27
N GLN A 92 4.04 -16.60 -11.53
CA GLN A 92 4.75 -15.76 -10.58
C GLN A 92 4.46 -16.12 -9.13
N TYR A 93 5.44 -15.86 -8.26
CA TYR A 93 5.24 -15.87 -6.82
C TYR A 93 4.55 -14.59 -6.36
N MET A 94 3.58 -14.74 -5.47
CA MET A 94 3.09 -13.64 -4.65
C MET A 94 3.96 -13.53 -3.39
N ILE A 95 4.38 -12.33 -3.03
CA ILE A 95 5.20 -12.07 -1.85
C ILE A 95 4.37 -11.24 -0.87
N ILE A 96 4.32 -11.66 0.38
CA ILE A 96 3.63 -10.95 1.46
C ILE A 96 4.60 -10.50 2.54
N ASP A 97 4.42 -9.28 3.01
CA ASP A 97 5.16 -8.74 4.16
C ASP A 97 4.43 -7.54 4.76
N SER A 98 4.86 -7.09 5.93
CA SER A 98 4.26 -5.96 6.63
C SER A 98 5.21 -4.78 6.78
N LEU A 99 4.64 -3.57 6.72
CA LEU A 99 5.36 -2.32 6.84
C LEU A 99 4.77 -1.50 8.00
N PRO A 100 5.57 -1.08 9.00
CA PRO A 100 5.14 -0.15 10.02
C PRO A 100 4.76 1.22 9.43
N MET A 101 3.65 1.77 9.89
CA MET A 101 3.14 3.09 9.49
C MET A 101 2.97 3.98 10.73
N PRO A 102 4.07 4.53 11.28
CA PRO A 102 4.03 5.35 12.49
C PRO A 102 3.34 6.69 12.23
N LEU A 103 2.54 7.15 13.18
CA LEU A 103 1.79 8.40 13.10
C LEU A 103 2.47 9.56 13.85
N CYS A 104 3.41 9.26 14.74
CA CYS A 104 4.14 10.26 15.51
C CYS A 104 5.53 9.76 15.92
N GLN A 105 6.37 10.65 16.40
CA GLN A 105 7.68 10.29 16.96
C GLN A 105 7.51 9.40 18.20
N PRO A 106 8.43 8.44 18.48
CA PRO A 106 8.32 7.48 19.57
C PRO A 106 8.07 8.11 20.95
N ILE A 107 8.65 9.28 21.22
CA ILE A 107 8.44 10.03 22.46
C ILE A 107 6.98 10.44 22.69
N ARG A 108 6.19 10.53 21.64
CA ARG A 108 4.77 10.92 21.68
C ARG A 108 3.79 9.72 21.68
N ASN A 109 4.26 8.48 21.60
CA ASN A 109 3.41 7.29 21.46
C ASN A 109 2.25 7.23 22.47
N ARG A 110 2.52 7.58 23.73
CA ARG A 110 1.51 7.54 24.82
C ARG A 110 0.61 8.77 24.90
N ARG A 111 0.93 9.84 24.15
CA ARG A 111 0.20 11.12 24.16
C ARG A 111 -0.52 11.41 22.83
N ALA A 112 -0.31 10.55 21.85
CA ALA A 112 -0.90 10.72 20.52
C ALA A 112 -2.40 10.47 20.57
N LYS A 113 -3.18 11.45 20.10
CA LYS A 113 -4.64 11.35 19.96
C LYS A 113 -5.09 11.22 18.50
N VAL A 114 -4.14 11.24 17.57
CA VAL A 114 -4.43 11.08 16.13
C VAL A 114 -4.91 9.67 15.89
N PHE A 115 -6.10 9.51 15.30
CA PHE A 115 -6.75 8.20 15.10
C PHE A 115 -6.96 7.40 16.41
N GLU A 116 -7.28 8.09 17.53
CA GLU A 116 -7.60 7.45 18.80
C GLU A 116 -8.70 6.39 18.61
N GLY A 117 -8.52 5.21 19.22
CA GLY A 117 -9.41 4.06 19.05
C GLY A 117 -9.17 3.22 17.79
N THR A 118 -8.62 3.79 16.72
CA THR A 118 -8.33 3.07 15.47
C THR A 118 -6.85 2.75 15.27
N ALA A 119 -5.95 3.58 15.79
CA ALA A 119 -4.51 3.30 15.87
C ALA A 119 -4.13 2.80 17.27
N ASN A 120 -2.99 2.13 17.40
CA ASN A 120 -2.44 1.71 18.68
C ASN A 120 -0.91 1.59 18.65
N ILE A 121 -0.32 1.14 19.78
CA ILE A 121 1.12 0.93 19.89
C ILE A 121 1.45 -0.49 19.45
N GLY A 122 2.36 -0.60 18.47
CA GLY A 122 2.99 -1.83 18.02
C GLY A 122 4.49 -1.83 18.24
N TYR A 123 5.12 -2.98 18.00
CA TYR A 123 6.56 -3.15 18.11
C TYR A 123 7.18 -3.50 16.75
N ASN A 124 8.21 -2.77 16.36
CA ASN A 124 9.02 -3.10 15.18
C ASN A 124 10.23 -3.93 15.63
N SER A 125 10.22 -5.22 15.32
CA SER A 125 11.27 -6.15 15.71
C SER A 125 12.62 -5.88 15.02
N THR A 126 12.59 -5.44 13.78
CA THR A 126 13.80 -5.14 12.99
C THR A 126 14.53 -3.91 13.52
N LYS A 127 13.80 -2.83 13.77
CA LYS A 127 14.36 -1.57 14.30
C LYS A 127 14.35 -1.50 15.84
N LYS A 128 13.82 -2.52 16.53
CA LYS A 128 13.76 -2.65 17.99
C LYS A 128 13.15 -1.45 18.72
N PHE A 129 12.03 -0.90 18.21
CA PHE A 129 11.35 0.20 18.89
C PHE A 129 9.82 0.05 18.85
N TYR A 130 9.15 0.68 19.82
CA TYR A 130 7.70 0.83 19.85
C TYR A 130 7.27 2.05 19.06
N TYR A 131 6.17 1.95 18.31
CA TYR A 131 5.58 3.06 17.57
C TYR A 131 4.07 3.06 17.72
N TYR A 132 3.48 4.25 17.71
CA TYR A 132 2.04 4.44 17.66
C TYR A 132 1.60 4.65 16.22
N GLY A 133 0.65 3.86 15.75
CA GLY A 133 0.17 3.98 14.37
C GLY A 133 -0.55 2.76 13.85
N PHE A 134 -0.30 2.48 12.61
CA PHE A 134 -0.84 1.36 11.86
C PHE A 134 0.28 0.44 11.35
N LYS A 135 -0.15 -0.73 10.89
CA LYS A 135 0.69 -1.66 10.14
C LYS A 135 0.01 -1.91 8.79
N GLY A 136 0.73 -1.71 7.70
CA GLY A 136 0.28 -2.07 6.37
C GLY A 136 0.80 -3.46 6.01
N HIS A 137 -0.09 -4.38 5.69
CA HIS A 137 0.23 -5.70 5.15
C HIS A 137 0.07 -5.63 3.64
N PHE A 138 1.09 -6.01 2.90
CA PHE A 138 1.14 -5.88 1.45
C PHE A 138 1.33 -7.23 0.78
N ALA A 139 0.65 -7.41 -0.34
CA ALA A 139 0.89 -8.48 -1.29
C ALA A 139 1.46 -7.86 -2.57
N VAL A 140 2.60 -8.37 -3.04
CA VAL A 140 3.25 -7.90 -4.26
C VAL A 140 3.56 -9.07 -5.18
N SER A 141 3.63 -8.83 -6.48
CA SER A 141 4.12 -9.83 -7.45
C SER A 141 5.64 -9.95 -7.38
N GLN A 142 6.19 -11.00 -7.96
CA GLN A 142 7.62 -11.19 -8.14
C GLN A 142 8.29 -10.01 -8.85
N ASP A 143 7.57 -9.34 -9.76
CA ASP A 143 8.06 -8.16 -10.50
C ASP A 143 7.87 -6.84 -9.74
N GLY A 144 7.33 -6.88 -8.50
CA GLY A 144 7.17 -5.71 -7.64
C GLY A 144 5.86 -4.92 -7.82
N TYR A 145 4.86 -5.46 -8.51
CA TYR A 145 3.54 -4.83 -8.57
C TYR A 145 2.77 -5.04 -7.28
N VAL A 146 2.20 -3.98 -6.70
CA VAL A 146 1.33 -4.07 -5.52
C VAL A 146 -0.02 -4.68 -5.93
N LEU A 147 -0.28 -5.89 -5.48
CA LEU A 147 -1.50 -6.66 -5.79
C LEU A 147 -2.64 -6.33 -4.83
N GLY A 148 -2.31 -6.13 -3.56
CA GLY A 148 -3.26 -5.81 -2.52
C GLY A 148 -2.60 -5.31 -1.25
N TYR A 149 -3.40 -4.74 -0.36
CA TYR A 149 -2.95 -4.34 0.96
C TYR A 149 -4.10 -4.32 1.95
N VAL A 150 -3.77 -4.56 3.22
CA VAL A 150 -4.67 -4.39 4.37
C VAL A 150 -3.97 -3.51 5.39
N ILE A 151 -4.69 -2.53 5.96
CA ILE A 151 -4.16 -1.65 7.00
C ILE A 151 -4.80 -2.01 8.33
N THR A 152 -3.97 -2.36 9.30
CA THR A 152 -4.41 -2.78 10.64
C THR A 152 -3.84 -1.88 11.73
N LYS A 153 -4.31 -2.08 12.96
CA LYS A 153 -3.64 -1.50 14.14
C LYS A 153 -2.23 -2.04 14.26
N ALA A 154 -1.29 -1.21 14.71
CA ALA A 154 0.13 -1.55 14.78
C ALA A 154 0.46 -2.83 15.58
N SER A 155 -0.37 -3.20 16.58
CA SER A 155 -0.15 -4.39 17.41
C SER A 155 -0.60 -5.71 16.79
N ILE A 156 -1.30 -5.68 15.65
CA ILE A 156 -1.81 -6.90 15.01
C ILE A 156 -0.64 -7.74 14.49
N HIS A 157 -0.69 -9.04 14.76
CA HIS A 157 0.34 -9.98 14.32
C HIS A 157 0.17 -10.30 12.83
N ASP A 158 1.28 -10.39 12.10
CA ASP A 158 1.30 -10.53 10.64
C ASP A 158 0.54 -11.76 10.14
N ALA A 159 0.72 -12.90 10.78
CA ALA A 159 0.05 -14.15 10.42
C ALA A 159 -1.49 -14.10 10.57
N LYS A 160 -2.04 -13.17 11.39
CA LYS A 160 -3.48 -13.05 11.59
C LYS A 160 -4.18 -12.44 10.37
N GLU A 161 -3.52 -11.48 9.72
CA GLU A 161 -4.08 -10.74 8.59
C GLU A 161 -3.67 -11.33 7.22
N ALA A 162 -2.75 -12.30 7.23
CA ALA A 162 -2.23 -12.91 6.00
C ALA A 162 -3.33 -13.61 5.19
N GLU A 163 -4.23 -14.34 5.85
CA GLU A 163 -5.33 -15.06 5.21
C GLU A 163 -6.27 -14.06 4.50
N GLU A 164 -6.72 -13.00 5.19
CA GLU A 164 -7.57 -11.96 4.60
C GLU A 164 -6.88 -11.26 3.42
N LEU A 165 -5.61 -10.91 3.58
CA LEU A 165 -4.82 -10.28 2.51
C LEU A 165 -4.75 -11.18 1.26
N ILE A 166 -4.43 -12.46 1.44
CA ILE A 166 -4.28 -13.42 0.34
C ILE A 166 -5.63 -13.64 -0.36
N LEU A 167 -6.69 -13.92 0.40
CA LEU A 167 -8.02 -14.18 -0.12
C LEU A 167 -8.62 -12.95 -0.82
N SER A 168 -8.40 -11.75 -0.29
CA SER A 168 -8.86 -10.50 -0.93
C SER A 168 -8.10 -10.17 -2.22
N THR A 169 -6.85 -10.63 -2.33
CA THR A 169 -6.01 -10.43 -3.51
C THR A 169 -6.31 -11.46 -4.60
N ARG A 170 -6.71 -12.67 -4.21
CA ARG A 170 -7.01 -13.83 -5.09
C ARG A 170 -5.94 -14.02 -6.17
N PRO A 171 -4.70 -14.34 -5.79
CA PRO A 171 -3.63 -14.55 -6.76
C PRO A 171 -3.96 -15.74 -7.67
N GLU A 172 -3.70 -15.58 -8.96
CA GLU A 172 -3.85 -16.69 -9.93
C GLU A 172 -2.79 -17.78 -9.69
N GLY A 173 -1.60 -17.39 -9.19
CA GLY A 173 -0.55 -18.31 -8.78
C GLY A 173 -0.78 -18.84 -7.37
N HIS A 174 -0.49 -20.14 -7.18
CA HIS A 174 -0.70 -20.82 -5.90
C HIS A 174 0.43 -20.63 -4.87
N PHE A 175 1.58 -20.09 -5.30
CA PHE A 175 2.77 -20.00 -4.45
C PHE A 175 2.93 -18.62 -3.83
N ILE A 176 3.02 -18.60 -2.50
CA ILE A 176 3.13 -17.39 -1.70
C ILE A 176 4.42 -17.44 -0.89
N LEU A 177 5.20 -16.37 -0.90
CA LEU A 177 6.41 -16.21 -0.11
C LEU A 177 6.17 -15.21 1.02
N GLY A 178 6.35 -15.64 2.27
CA GLY A 178 6.30 -14.78 3.45
C GLY A 178 7.65 -14.72 4.18
N ASP A 179 7.75 -13.87 5.19
CA ASP A 179 8.88 -13.84 6.11
C ASP A 179 8.73 -14.85 7.28
N GLU A 180 9.67 -14.86 8.21
CA GLU A 180 9.61 -15.71 9.41
C GLU A 180 8.44 -15.38 10.35
N GLY A 181 7.83 -14.20 10.22
CA GLY A 181 6.65 -13.77 10.99
C GLY A 181 5.38 -14.52 10.62
N TYR A 182 5.35 -15.12 9.42
CA TYR A 182 4.23 -15.91 8.92
C TYR A 182 4.36 -17.42 9.18
N ILE A 183 5.39 -17.85 9.92
CA ILE A 183 5.53 -19.25 10.33
C ILE A 183 4.39 -19.63 11.25
N GLY A 184 3.60 -20.63 10.86
CA GLY A 184 2.52 -21.16 11.72
C GLY A 184 1.72 -22.25 11.02
N LYS A 185 1.62 -23.42 11.66
CA LYS A 185 0.89 -24.57 11.10
C LYS A 185 -0.56 -24.19 10.74
N ARG A 186 -1.25 -23.44 11.63
CA ARG A 186 -2.65 -23.04 11.41
C ARG A 186 -2.83 -22.24 10.12
N LEU A 187 -1.96 -21.26 9.86
CA LEU A 187 -2.01 -20.44 8.65
C LEU A 187 -1.73 -21.27 7.41
N HIS A 188 -0.69 -22.13 7.45
CA HIS A 188 -0.35 -23.01 6.33
C HIS A 188 -1.48 -23.99 6.01
N ASP A 189 -2.11 -24.59 7.03
CA ASP A 189 -3.21 -25.53 6.83
C ASP A 189 -4.45 -24.83 6.27
N ALA A 190 -4.80 -23.64 6.76
CA ALA A 190 -5.91 -22.84 6.25
C ALA A 190 -5.71 -22.48 4.77
N LEU A 191 -4.56 -21.91 4.42
CA LEU A 191 -4.26 -21.54 3.03
C LEU A 191 -4.22 -22.74 2.08
N LYS A 192 -3.77 -23.91 2.56
CA LYS A 192 -3.77 -25.14 1.78
C LYS A 192 -5.17 -25.63 1.42
N ILE A 193 -6.17 -25.40 2.30
CA ILE A 193 -7.58 -25.71 2.00
C ILE A 193 -8.06 -24.88 0.80
N ASP A 194 -7.63 -23.61 0.73
CA ASP A 194 -7.98 -22.69 -0.37
C ASP A 194 -7.08 -22.88 -1.61
N GLY A 195 -6.21 -23.89 -1.63
CA GLY A 195 -5.35 -24.23 -2.76
C GLY A 195 -4.03 -23.45 -2.82
N TYR A 196 -3.66 -22.69 -1.76
CA TYR A 196 -2.44 -21.90 -1.74
C TYR A 196 -1.30 -22.63 -1.00
N ILE A 197 -0.07 -22.41 -1.45
CA ILE A 197 1.15 -22.94 -0.82
C ILE A 197 1.94 -21.75 -0.29
N LEU A 198 1.95 -21.58 1.03
CA LEU A 198 2.76 -20.57 1.70
C LEU A 198 4.14 -21.15 2.00
N TRP A 199 5.20 -20.54 1.49
CA TRP A 199 6.57 -20.80 1.87
C TRP A 199 7.08 -19.66 2.75
N THR A 200 7.70 -20.04 3.88
CA THR A 200 8.37 -19.11 4.80
C THR A 200 9.74 -19.64 5.15
N PRO A 201 10.78 -18.82 5.29
CA PRO A 201 12.10 -19.29 5.69
C PRO A 201 12.07 -19.83 7.11
N TYR A 202 12.77 -20.92 7.37
CA TYR A 202 12.97 -21.42 8.72
C TYR A 202 13.95 -20.54 9.49
N ARG A 203 13.70 -20.34 10.77
CA ARG A 203 14.64 -19.66 11.66
C ARG A 203 15.94 -20.47 11.75
N LYS A 204 17.07 -19.80 11.97
CA LYS A 204 18.41 -20.43 11.99
C LYS A 204 18.53 -21.61 12.96
N ASN A 205 17.77 -21.58 14.06
CA ASN A 205 17.74 -22.63 15.09
C ASN A 205 16.79 -23.81 14.77
N MET A 206 16.03 -23.75 13.67
CA MET A 206 15.14 -24.85 13.27
C MET A 206 15.90 -25.93 12.52
N LYS A 207 15.54 -27.21 12.81
CA LYS A 207 16.11 -28.35 12.12
C LYS A 207 15.80 -28.30 10.62
N GLY A 208 16.81 -28.47 9.77
CA GLY A 208 16.64 -28.44 8.31
C GLY A 208 16.61 -27.06 7.68
N ALA A 209 16.85 -25.97 8.45
CA ALA A 209 16.80 -24.61 7.93
C ALA A 209 17.70 -24.38 6.71
N LYS A 210 18.89 -24.99 6.69
CA LYS A 210 19.87 -24.86 5.60
C LYS A 210 19.38 -25.43 4.26
N GLN A 211 18.67 -26.55 4.30
CA GLN A 211 18.08 -27.21 3.12
C GLN A 211 16.75 -26.54 2.70
N HIS A 212 15.96 -26.07 3.68
CA HIS A 212 14.67 -25.44 3.42
C HIS A 212 14.81 -24.02 2.84
N ASN A 213 15.76 -23.23 3.35
CA ASN A 213 15.96 -21.83 2.97
C ASN A 213 16.72 -21.71 1.64
N LYS A 214 16.03 -22.02 0.55
CA LYS A 214 16.58 -21.93 -0.81
C LYS A 214 16.97 -20.50 -1.14
N ARG A 215 18.20 -20.30 -1.63
CA ARG A 215 18.74 -18.97 -1.96
C ARG A 215 17.89 -18.21 -2.99
N GLU A 216 17.32 -18.94 -3.94
CA GLU A 216 16.46 -18.39 -5.01
C GLU A 216 15.17 -17.79 -4.42
N LEU A 217 14.44 -18.56 -3.59
CA LEU A 217 13.21 -18.10 -2.95
C LEU A 217 13.46 -16.88 -2.02
N MET A 218 14.59 -16.91 -1.31
CA MET A 218 15.03 -15.78 -0.50
C MET A 218 15.36 -14.53 -1.33
N ALA A 219 15.88 -14.70 -2.54
CA ALA A 219 16.15 -13.58 -3.45
C ALA A 219 14.84 -12.98 -3.99
N ILE A 220 13.92 -13.82 -4.43
CA ILE A 220 12.59 -13.38 -4.91
C ILE A 220 11.84 -12.63 -3.79
N ARG A 221 11.82 -13.18 -2.57
CA ARG A 221 11.16 -12.53 -1.42
C ARG A 221 11.67 -11.10 -1.18
N ARG A 222 12.95 -10.83 -1.41
CA ARG A 222 13.52 -9.48 -1.23
C ARG A 222 12.95 -8.41 -2.17
N THR A 223 12.23 -8.78 -3.22
CA THR A 223 11.55 -7.81 -4.10
C THR A 223 10.63 -6.88 -3.31
N ILE A 224 9.93 -7.39 -2.28
CA ILE A 224 9.04 -6.56 -1.44
C ILE A 224 9.80 -5.47 -0.69
N GLU A 225 11.07 -5.68 -0.34
CA GLU A 225 11.91 -4.66 0.32
C GLU A 225 12.17 -3.47 -0.61
N SER A 226 12.33 -3.73 -1.92
CA SER A 226 12.43 -2.69 -2.94
C SER A 226 11.12 -1.91 -3.07
N VAL A 227 9.98 -2.60 -3.08
CA VAL A 227 8.65 -1.97 -3.08
C VAL A 227 8.46 -1.11 -1.84
N PHE A 228 8.84 -1.61 -0.65
CA PHE A 228 8.78 -0.84 0.59
C PHE A 228 9.67 0.41 0.55
N SER A 229 10.84 0.34 -0.07
CA SER A 229 11.69 1.50 -0.27
C SER A 229 11.02 2.57 -1.13
N VAL A 230 10.31 2.19 -2.18
CA VAL A 230 9.50 3.10 -3.01
C VAL A 230 8.34 3.69 -2.21
N LEU A 231 7.59 2.87 -1.46
CA LEU A 231 6.50 3.34 -0.61
C LEU A 231 6.98 4.33 0.47
N LYS A 232 8.18 4.10 1.05
CA LYS A 232 8.81 5.03 1.99
C LYS A 232 9.19 6.35 1.33
N TYR A 233 9.72 6.31 0.11
CA TYR A 233 9.99 7.51 -0.68
C TYR A 233 8.72 8.35 -0.86
N TYR A 234 7.57 7.72 -1.09
CA TYR A 234 6.26 8.38 -1.16
C TYR A 234 5.67 8.77 0.21
N GLY A 235 6.39 8.56 1.29
CA GLY A 235 6.06 9.08 2.61
C GLY A 235 5.20 8.18 3.49
N ILE A 236 5.06 6.89 3.18
CA ILE A 236 4.23 5.97 3.97
C ILE A 236 4.75 5.77 5.42
N GLU A 237 6.06 5.88 5.64
CA GLU A 237 6.70 5.85 6.97
C GLU A 237 6.96 7.26 7.53
N ASN A 238 6.67 8.32 6.79
CA ASN A 238 6.93 9.66 7.27
C ASN A 238 5.95 9.99 8.39
N TRP A 239 6.51 10.45 9.48
CA TRP A 239 5.75 11.04 10.58
C TRP A 239 4.78 12.06 10.00
N ILE A 240 3.50 11.93 10.30
CA ILE A 240 2.58 13.02 10.03
C ILE A 240 3.07 14.17 10.89
N GLU A 241 3.78 15.13 10.30
CA GLU A 241 4.01 16.43 10.91
C GLU A 241 2.66 17.11 11.03
N VAL A 242 1.96 16.79 12.11
CA VAL A 242 0.78 17.54 12.53
C VAL A 242 1.33 18.84 13.08
N TRP A 243 1.46 19.82 12.22
CA TRP A 243 1.62 21.21 12.65
C TRP A 243 0.30 21.58 13.36
N MET A 244 0.39 21.64 14.69
CA MET A 244 -0.60 22.34 15.50
C MET A 244 -0.58 23.83 15.20
#